data_8b369ba678924e356320c9bf602adcd9
#
_entry.id   8b369ba678924e356320c9bf602adcd9
#
_cell.length_a   1.000
_cell.length_b   1.000
_cell.length_c   1.000
_cell.angle_alpha   90.00
_cell.angle_beta   90.00
_cell.angle_gamma   90.00
#
_symmetry.space_group_name_H-M   'P 1'
#
loop_
_entity.id
_entity.type
_entity.pdbx_description
1 polymer ?
#
loop_
_entity_poly.entity_id
_entity_poly.type
_entity_poly.pdbx_seq_one_letter_code
_entity_poly.pdbx_strand_id
1 'polypeptide(L)'
;MRTPWSPRSDSRVNHRQMTSAMIDSRDFLAAKRRAETEVMLPAGPKVAVTGGAGFNDHRLIWGRLDQVHAKHPEMVLLHGGTPKGAELIASRWADHRKVPQVAFRPDWTKHGKAAPFKRNDAMLDVLPVGILVFPGTGIQENLADKARKLGIPVMKFDGGA
;
A
#
# COMPACT_ATOMS: atom_id res chain seq x y z
N MET A 1 -26.62 11.31 -9.14
CA MET A 1 -26.67 11.04 -9.65
C MET A 1 -26.84 10.58 -10.11
N ARG A 2 -26.90 10.54 -9.89
CA ARG A 2 -27.05 9.98 -10.34
C ARG A 2 -27.02 9.25 -10.05
N THR A 3 -26.86 8.84 -9.61
CA THR A 3 -26.81 8.01 -9.52
C THR A 3 -26.47 7.29 -9.64
N PRO A 4 -26.26 7.05 -9.52
CA PRO A 4 -25.80 6.39 -9.92
C PRO A 4 -25.72 5.69 -10.46
N TRP A 5 -25.71 5.71 -10.69
CA TRP A 5 -25.65 5.10 -11.40
C TRP A 5 -26.39 4.67 -12.05
N SER A 6 -26.57 4.75 -12.26
CA SER A 6 -27.19 4.33 -13.05
C SER A 6 -27.60 4.08 -13.71
N PRO A 7 -27.83 4.08 -14.18
CA PRO A 7 -28.06 3.88 -15.08
C PRO A 7 -28.55 3.78 -15.82
N ARG A 8 -28.29 4.09 -16.05
CA ARG A 8 -28.54 4.14 -17.09
C ARG A 8 -29.06 3.54 -17.71
N SER A 9 -29.16 3.45 -17.60
CA SER A 9 -29.44 2.94 -18.21
C SER A 9 -29.53 2.35 -18.48
N ASP A 10 -29.48 2.50 -18.61
CA ASP A 10 -29.30 1.91 -18.97
C ASP A 10 -29.07 1.18 -18.92
N SER A 11 -29.03 1.20 -18.88
CA SER A 11 -28.68 0.72 -19.02
C SER A 11 -28.34 -0.03 -18.90
N ARG A 12 -28.37 -0.08 -18.77
CA ARG A 12 -27.93 -0.58 -18.84
C ARG A 12 -27.87 -1.48 -18.44
N VAL A 13 -27.99 -1.49 -18.22
CA VAL A 13 -27.86 -2.14 -18.02
C VAL A 13 -28.10 -3.03 -17.86
N ASN A 14 -28.33 -3.39 -17.74
CA ASN A 14 -28.31 -4.20 -17.89
C ASN A 14 -28.64 -5.18 -17.55
N HIS A 15 -29.13 -5.86 -17.23
CA HIS A 15 -29.56 -7.01 -16.92
C HIS A 15 -28.69 -8.13 -16.42
N ARG A 16 -28.02 -8.71 -16.94
CA ARG A 16 -26.86 -9.46 -16.57
C ARG A 16 -26.01 -8.72 -15.54
N GLN A 17 -26.12 -7.42 -15.49
CA GLN A 17 -25.42 -6.62 -14.48
C GLN A 17 -25.84 -7.01 -13.08
N MET A 18 -27.08 -7.32 -12.90
CA MET A 18 -27.55 -7.79 -11.59
C MET A 18 -26.79 -9.03 -11.15
N THR A 19 -26.65 -9.99 -12.06
CA THR A 19 -25.96 -11.23 -11.76
C THR A 19 -24.50 -10.98 -11.40
N SER A 20 -23.83 -10.13 -12.17
CA SER A 20 -22.44 -9.79 -11.89
C SER A 20 -22.29 -9.15 -10.53
N ALA A 21 -23.18 -8.23 -10.17
CA ALA A 21 -23.13 -7.57 -8.87
C ALA A 21 -23.28 -8.57 -7.72
N MET A 22 -24.13 -9.57 -7.90
CA MET A 22 -24.33 -10.59 -6.88
C MET A 22 -23.11 -11.50 -6.74
N ILE A 23 -22.51 -11.87 -7.85
CA ILE A 23 -21.34 -12.75 -7.85
C ILE A 23 -20.15 -12.04 -7.21
N ASP A 24 -20.02 -10.76 -7.44
CA ASP A 24 -18.83 -10.00 -7.03
C ASP A 24 -19.03 -9.27 -5.72
N SER A 25 -19.83 -9.84 -4.81
CA SER A 25 -20.06 -9.21 -3.50
C SER A 25 -18.75 -8.98 -2.72
N ARG A 26 -17.78 -9.90 -2.83
CA ARG A 26 -16.49 -9.71 -2.18
C ARG A 26 -15.71 -8.57 -2.79
N ASP A 27 -15.76 -8.44 -4.11
CA ASP A 27 -15.12 -7.33 -4.81
C ASP A 27 -15.75 -5.99 -4.44
N PHE A 28 -17.07 -5.98 -4.29
CA PHE A 28 -17.79 -4.81 -3.83
C PHE A 28 -17.35 -4.39 -2.43
N LEU A 29 -17.24 -5.33 -1.50
CA LEU A 29 -16.81 -5.04 -0.14
C LEU A 29 -15.36 -4.57 -0.11
N ALA A 30 -14.49 -5.16 -0.92
CA ALA A 30 -13.10 -4.73 -1.03
C ALA A 30 -13.00 -3.31 -1.59
N ALA A 31 -13.81 -2.99 -2.60
CA ALA A 31 -13.85 -1.65 -3.19
C ALA A 31 -14.39 -0.64 -2.18
N LYS A 32 -15.38 -1.02 -1.40
CA LYS A 32 -15.93 -0.15 -0.36
C LYS A 32 -14.88 0.16 0.70
N ARG A 33 -14.17 -0.86 1.18
CA ARG A 33 -13.10 -0.65 2.15
C ARG A 33 -12.00 0.24 1.59
N ARG A 34 -11.64 0.05 0.34
CA ARG A 34 -10.63 0.87 -0.33
C ARG A 34 -11.06 2.34 -0.38
N ALA A 35 -12.30 2.59 -0.79
CA ALA A 35 -12.84 3.94 -0.87
C ALA A 35 -12.86 4.62 0.50
N GLU A 36 -13.28 3.90 1.53
CA GLU A 36 -13.30 4.42 2.89
C GLU A 36 -11.88 4.76 3.37
N THR A 37 -10.92 3.89 3.07
CA THR A 37 -9.53 4.10 3.45
C THR A 37 -8.96 5.31 2.73
N GLU A 38 -9.21 5.43 1.43
CA GLU A 38 -8.70 6.55 0.64
C GLU A 38 -9.23 7.90 1.13
N VAL A 39 -10.47 7.94 1.57
CA VAL A 39 -11.04 9.17 2.13
C VAL A 39 -10.27 9.62 3.37
N MET A 40 -9.73 8.68 4.15
CA MET A 40 -8.99 8.98 5.36
C MET A 40 -7.51 9.24 5.15
N LEU A 41 -6.98 8.97 3.94
CA LEU A 41 -5.57 9.17 3.66
C LEU A 41 -5.32 10.55 3.06
N PRO A 42 -4.11 11.10 3.28
CA PRO A 42 -3.71 12.32 2.58
C PRO A 42 -3.77 12.13 1.08
N ALA A 43 -4.06 13.21 0.35
CA ALA A 43 -4.08 13.15 -1.11
C ALA A 43 -2.66 13.02 -1.66
N GLY A 44 -2.53 12.36 -2.81
CA GLY A 44 -1.27 12.22 -3.50
C GLY A 44 -0.94 10.76 -3.82
N PRO A 45 0.08 10.53 -4.68
CA PRO A 45 0.49 9.17 -5.00
C PRO A 45 1.05 8.46 -3.76
N LYS A 46 0.60 7.24 -3.52
CA LYS A 46 1.03 6.45 -2.36
C LYS A 46 2.23 5.60 -2.76
N VAL A 47 3.29 5.69 -1.97
CA VAL A 47 4.49 4.90 -2.17
C VAL A 47 4.74 4.10 -0.90
N ALA A 48 4.77 2.79 -1.02
CA ALA A 48 4.96 1.92 0.13
C ALA A 48 6.43 1.56 0.28
N VAL A 49 6.87 1.44 1.52
CA VAL A 49 8.22 0.99 1.85
C VAL A 49 8.11 -0.15 2.83
N THR A 50 8.88 -1.20 2.60
CA THR A 50 9.00 -2.30 3.54
C THR A 50 10.45 -2.77 3.58
N GLY A 51 10.79 -3.47 4.65
CA GLY A 51 12.12 -4.03 4.83
C GLY A 51 12.24 -4.65 6.20
N GLY A 52 13.33 -5.34 6.43
CA GLY A 52 13.54 -6.04 7.68
C GLY A 52 13.86 -5.12 8.84
N ALA A 53 13.51 -5.57 10.05
CA ALA A 53 13.81 -4.84 11.27
C ALA A 53 15.32 -4.75 11.54
N GLY A 54 16.12 -5.63 10.92
CA GLY A 54 17.57 -5.61 11.05
C GLY A 54 18.30 -4.83 9.98
N PHE A 55 17.58 -4.29 8.99
CA PHE A 55 18.23 -3.55 7.92
C PHE A 55 18.35 -2.07 8.32
N ASN A 56 19.58 -1.58 8.40
CA ASN A 56 19.87 -0.26 8.95
C ASN A 56 20.68 0.65 8.03
N ASP A 57 20.73 0.36 6.73
CA ASP A 57 21.46 1.18 5.79
C ASP A 57 20.64 2.44 5.46
N HIS A 58 20.73 3.43 6.34
CA HIS A 58 19.95 4.65 6.20
C HIS A 58 20.34 5.47 4.96
N ARG A 59 21.60 5.39 4.53
CA ARG A 59 22.02 6.12 3.33
C ARG A 59 21.33 5.58 2.08
N LEU A 60 21.26 4.27 1.96
CA LEU A 60 20.57 3.64 0.84
C LEU A 60 19.09 4.00 0.86
N ILE A 61 18.45 3.84 2.02
CA ILE A 61 17.01 4.10 2.14
C ILE A 61 16.68 5.55 1.83
N TRP A 62 17.40 6.49 2.44
CA TRP A 62 17.16 7.92 2.23
C TRP A 62 17.44 8.33 0.78
N GLY A 63 18.52 7.81 0.19
CA GLY A 63 18.86 8.11 -1.20
C GLY A 63 17.81 7.64 -2.17
N ARG A 64 17.27 6.43 -1.96
CA ARG A 64 16.23 5.90 -2.84
C ARG A 64 14.91 6.65 -2.65
N LEU A 65 14.57 6.97 -1.41
CA LEU A 65 13.36 7.75 -1.15
C LEU A 65 13.45 9.16 -1.73
N ASP A 66 14.62 9.79 -1.66
CA ASP A 66 14.82 11.09 -2.30
C ASP A 66 14.60 11.02 -3.81
N GLN A 67 15.07 9.94 -4.45
CA GLN A 67 14.84 9.74 -5.88
C GLN A 67 13.36 9.61 -6.23
N VAL A 68 12.63 8.84 -5.42
CA VAL A 68 11.19 8.67 -5.62
C VAL A 68 10.45 9.98 -5.36
N HIS A 69 10.85 10.70 -4.33
CA HIS A 69 10.25 11.99 -3.98
C HIS A 69 10.45 13.02 -5.10
N ALA A 70 11.59 12.98 -5.78
CA ALA A 70 11.83 13.85 -6.91
C ALA A 70 10.86 13.59 -8.06
N LYS A 71 10.46 12.32 -8.25
CA LYS A 71 9.47 11.96 -9.28
C LYS A 71 8.04 12.21 -8.84
N HIS A 72 7.78 12.10 -7.55
CA HIS A 72 6.44 12.24 -6.98
C HIS A 72 6.49 13.24 -5.82
N PRO A 73 6.61 14.54 -6.10
CA PRO A 73 6.78 15.55 -5.02
C PRO A 73 5.62 15.57 -4.02
N GLU A 74 4.46 15.08 -4.41
CA GLU A 74 3.29 15.06 -3.55
C GLU A 74 3.00 13.69 -2.99
N MET A 75 4.01 12.83 -2.93
CA MET A 75 3.83 11.46 -2.47
C MET A 75 3.41 11.38 -1.01
N VAL A 76 2.72 10.30 -0.69
CA VAL A 76 2.41 9.89 0.67
C VAL A 76 3.15 8.59 0.94
N LEU A 77 3.91 8.54 2.01
CA LEU A 77 4.66 7.34 2.38
C LEU A 77 3.78 6.38 3.16
N LEU A 78 3.76 5.12 2.75
CA LEU A 78 3.09 4.05 3.48
C LEU A 78 4.14 3.10 4.05
N HIS A 79 3.99 2.72 5.30
CA HIS A 79 4.88 1.75 5.94
C HIS A 79 4.16 0.98 7.04
N GLY A 80 4.82 0.00 7.63
CA GLY A 80 4.18 -0.89 8.60
C GLY A 80 4.26 -0.43 10.05
N GLY A 81 4.92 0.69 10.32
CA GLY A 81 5.04 1.19 11.69
C GLY A 81 6.00 0.40 12.56
N THR A 82 6.89 -0.40 11.98
CA THR A 82 7.88 -1.15 12.73
C THR A 82 8.81 -0.18 13.47
N PRO A 83 9.07 -0.40 14.76
CA PRO A 83 9.84 0.55 15.58
C PRO A 83 11.35 0.48 15.39
N LYS A 84 11.83 -0.23 14.37
CA LYS A 84 13.26 -0.32 14.05
C LYS A 84 13.44 -0.80 12.61
N GLY A 85 14.66 -0.64 12.09
CA GLY A 85 15.00 -1.11 10.75
C GLY A 85 14.51 -0.20 9.65
N ALA A 86 14.30 -0.79 8.48
CA ALA A 86 14.02 -0.03 7.25
C ALA A 86 12.79 0.86 7.38
N GLU A 87 11.72 0.38 8.00
CA GLU A 87 10.48 1.15 8.10
C GLU A 87 10.63 2.33 9.04
N LEU A 88 11.35 2.18 10.15
CA LEU A 88 11.62 3.31 11.02
C LEU A 88 12.47 4.38 10.32
N ILE A 89 13.49 3.93 9.59
CA ILE A 89 14.37 4.84 8.84
C ILE A 89 13.56 5.62 7.81
N ALA A 90 12.65 4.94 7.11
CA ALA A 90 11.77 5.58 6.13
C ALA A 90 10.83 6.59 6.80
N SER A 91 10.30 6.23 7.97
CA SER A 91 9.44 7.14 8.73
C SER A 91 10.18 8.41 9.13
N ARG A 92 11.41 8.28 9.58
CA ARG A 92 12.25 9.44 9.93
C ARG A 92 12.58 10.29 8.71
N TRP A 93 12.81 9.66 7.56
CA TRP A 93 12.99 10.38 6.31
C TRP A 93 11.76 11.25 6.01
N ALA A 94 10.56 10.67 6.13
CA ALA A 94 9.33 11.40 5.89
C ALA A 94 9.16 12.59 6.83
N ASP A 95 9.50 12.40 8.10
CA ASP A 95 9.48 13.50 9.08
C ASP A 95 10.43 14.61 8.68
N HIS A 96 11.65 14.24 8.27
CA HIS A 96 12.69 15.20 7.91
C HIS A 96 12.34 15.96 6.62
N ARG A 97 11.75 15.28 5.66
CA ARG A 97 11.38 15.87 4.37
C ARG A 97 9.96 16.45 4.38
N LYS A 98 9.25 16.35 5.49
CA LYS A 98 7.86 16.81 5.63
C LYS A 98 6.92 16.14 4.63
N VAL A 99 7.13 14.85 4.41
CA VAL A 99 6.29 14.02 3.57
C VAL A 99 5.20 13.39 4.45
N PRO A 100 3.94 13.48 4.04
CA PRO A 100 2.88 12.80 4.79
C PRO A 100 3.14 11.29 4.81
N GLN A 101 2.90 10.67 5.97
CA GLN A 101 3.13 9.23 6.12
C GLN A 101 1.96 8.58 6.85
N VAL A 102 1.71 7.32 6.50
CA VAL A 102 0.66 6.52 7.13
C VAL A 102 1.24 5.18 7.52
N ALA A 103 1.06 4.81 8.77
CA ALA A 103 1.51 3.51 9.27
C ALA A 103 0.37 2.49 9.21
N PHE A 104 0.64 1.37 8.55
CA PHE A 104 -0.27 0.22 8.51
C PHE A 104 0.24 -0.82 9.48
N ARG A 105 -0.14 -0.70 10.75
CA ARG A 105 0.38 -1.60 11.79
C ARG A 105 -0.34 -2.94 11.78
N PRO A 106 0.39 -4.04 11.99
CA PRO A 106 -0.26 -5.34 12.12
C PRO A 106 -1.13 -5.38 13.38
N ASP A 107 -2.30 -5.98 13.28
CA ASP A 107 -3.19 -6.18 14.42
C ASP A 107 -3.01 -7.60 14.94
N TRP A 108 -2.02 -7.77 15.82
CA TRP A 108 -1.68 -9.08 16.38
C TRP A 108 -2.81 -9.66 17.20
N THR A 109 -3.58 -8.82 17.86
CA THR A 109 -4.70 -9.26 18.69
C THR A 109 -5.77 -9.93 17.84
N LYS A 110 -6.09 -9.31 16.69
CA LYS A 110 -7.16 -9.79 15.83
C LYS A 110 -6.71 -10.95 14.93
N HIS A 111 -5.49 -10.90 14.42
CA HIS A 111 -5.03 -11.82 13.38
C HIS A 111 -3.92 -12.76 13.79
N GLY A 112 -3.37 -12.61 14.99
CA GLY A 112 -2.28 -13.47 15.45
C GLY A 112 -1.12 -13.47 14.46
N LYS A 113 -0.61 -14.65 14.13
CA LYS A 113 0.55 -14.79 13.24
C LYS A 113 0.27 -14.31 11.81
N ALA A 114 -0.99 -14.20 11.42
CA ALA A 114 -1.36 -13.68 10.09
C ALA A 114 -1.33 -12.16 10.03
N ALA A 115 -1.15 -11.47 11.16
CA ALA A 115 -1.24 -10.01 11.21
C ALA A 115 -0.34 -9.27 10.20
N PRO A 116 0.94 -9.62 10.01
CA PRO A 116 1.75 -8.92 9.02
C PRO A 116 1.24 -9.11 7.59
N PHE A 117 0.69 -10.27 7.29
CA PHE A 117 0.18 -10.55 5.95
C PHE A 117 -1.14 -9.81 5.69
N LYS A 118 -1.98 -9.70 6.72
CA LYS A 118 -3.21 -8.91 6.63
C LYS A 118 -2.89 -7.43 6.50
N ARG A 119 -1.85 -6.95 7.19
CA ARG A 119 -1.37 -5.59 7.04
C ARG A 119 -0.90 -5.33 5.61
N ASN A 120 -0.19 -6.29 5.01
CA ASN A 120 0.23 -6.18 3.62
C ASN A 120 -0.97 -6.04 2.68
N ASP A 121 -2.02 -6.83 2.91
CA ASP A 121 -3.24 -6.74 2.09
C ASP A 121 -3.87 -5.35 2.21
N ALA A 122 -3.97 -4.82 3.42
CA ALA A 122 -4.54 -3.48 3.64
C ALA A 122 -3.72 -2.40 2.94
N MET A 123 -2.40 -2.52 2.97
CA MET A 123 -1.52 -1.56 2.31
C MET A 123 -1.70 -1.59 0.78
N LEU A 124 -1.87 -2.78 0.21
CA LEU A 124 -2.07 -2.93 -1.23
C LEU A 124 -3.48 -2.52 -1.68
N ASP A 125 -4.45 -2.57 -0.78
CA ASP A 125 -5.83 -2.16 -1.09
C ASP A 125 -5.92 -0.69 -1.51
N VAL A 126 -5.00 0.16 -1.08
CA VAL A 126 -4.99 1.56 -1.49
C VAL A 126 -4.27 1.80 -2.82
N LEU A 127 -3.80 0.73 -3.47
CA LEU A 127 -3.17 0.74 -4.78
C LEU A 127 -2.01 1.74 -4.88
N PRO A 128 -0.92 1.49 -4.15
CA PRO A 128 0.27 2.35 -4.26
C PRO A 128 0.79 2.41 -5.69
N VAL A 129 1.41 3.53 -6.05
CA VAL A 129 2.02 3.68 -7.38
C VAL A 129 3.34 2.91 -7.48
N GLY A 130 3.91 2.51 -6.36
CA GLY A 130 5.13 1.73 -6.34
C GLY A 130 5.47 1.29 -4.91
N ILE A 131 6.33 0.30 -4.81
CA ILE A 131 6.77 -0.26 -3.53
C ILE A 131 8.29 -0.39 -3.55
N LEU A 132 8.95 0.09 -2.50
CA LEU A 132 10.37 -0.12 -2.29
C LEU A 132 10.54 -1.24 -1.26
N VAL A 133 11.27 -2.27 -1.63
CA VAL A 133 11.49 -3.44 -0.77
C VAL A 133 12.98 -3.53 -0.46
N PHE A 134 13.32 -3.33 0.81
CA PHE A 134 14.68 -3.49 1.32
C PHE A 134 14.84 -4.87 1.94
N PRO A 135 16.06 -5.34 2.16
CA PRO A 135 16.27 -6.71 2.67
C PRO A 135 15.46 -7.00 3.94
N GLY A 136 14.88 -8.17 3.99
CA GLY A 136 14.02 -8.55 5.11
C GLY A 136 13.72 -10.04 5.10
N THR A 137 12.50 -10.37 5.46
CA THR A 137 12.04 -11.75 5.65
C THR A 137 10.95 -12.11 4.65
N GLY A 138 10.29 -13.26 4.87
CA GLY A 138 9.18 -13.69 4.03
C GLY A 138 7.99 -12.73 4.03
N ILE A 139 7.87 -11.87 5.05
CA ILE A 139 6.80 -10.88 5.10
C ILE A 139 6.98 -9.87 3.95
N GLN A 140 8.21 -9.41 3.72
CA GLN A 140 8.51 -8.48 2.65
C GLN A 140 8.36 -9.14 1.27
N GLU A 141 8.75 -10.41 1.15
CA GLU A 141 8.56 -11.15 -0.09
C GLU A 141 7.08 -11.35 -0.41
N ASN A 142 6.27 -11.61 0.61
CA ASN A 142 4.82 -11.72 0.44
C ASN A 142 4.23 -10.43 -0.13
N LEU A 143 4.63 -9.28 0.40
CA LEU A 143 4.15 -7.99 -0.10
C LEU A 143 4.56 -7.79 -1.56
N ALA A 144 5.83 -8.07 -1.88
CA ALA A 144 6.35 -7.91 -3.23
C ALA A 144 5.60 -8.80 -4.22
N ASP A 145 5.38 -10.06 -3.87
CA ASP A 145 4.68 -10.99 -4.75
C ASP A 145 3.24 -10.57 -5.00
N LYS A 146 2.53 -10.16 -3.97
CA LYS A 146 1.15 -9.69 -4.10
C LYS A 146 1.08 -8.42 -4.94
N ALA A 147 2.02 -7.51 -4.75
CA ALA A 147 2.07 -6.27 -5.53
C ALA A 147 2.28 -6.56 -7.01
N ARG A 148 3.19 -7.47 -7.33
CA ARG A 148 3.43 -7.86 -8.72
C ARG A 148 2.18 -8.44 -9.38
N LYS A 149 1.43 -9.25 -8.65
CA LYS A 149 0.17 -9.81 -9.15
C LYS A 149 -0.86 -8.74 -9.44
N LEU A 150 -0.82 -7.62 -8.72
CA LEU A 150 -1.71 -6.49 -8.94
C LEU A 150 -1.19 -5.52 -9.99
N GLY A 151 -0.02 -5.77 -10.55
CA GLY A 151 0.59 -4.87 -11.53
C GLY A 151 1.24 -3.65 -10.93
N ILE A 152 1.49 -3.63 -9.62
CA ILE A 152 2.13 -2.51 -8.95
C ILE A 152 3.65 -2.67 -9.09
N PRO A 153 4.36 -1.63 -9.56
CA PRO A 153 5.83 -1.70 -9.69
C PRO A 153 6.50 -1.95 -8.34
N VAL A 154 7.45 -2.88 -8.33
CA VAL A 154 8.21 -3.22 -7.12
C VAL A 154 9.68 -2.96 -7.41
N MET A 155 10.31 -2.15 -6.56
CA MET A 155 11.75 -1.90 -6.59
C MET A 155 12.37 -2.64 -5.40
N LYS A 156 13.17 -3.65 -5.69
CA LYS A 156 13.79 -4.49 -4.68
C LYS A 156 15.28 -4.17 -4.62
N PHE A 157 15.79 -3.95 -3.43
CA PHE A 157 17.17 -3.58 -3.21
C PHE A 157 17.88 -4.64 -2.38
N ASP A 158 19.12 -4.96 -2.76
CA ASP A 158 19.97 -5.86 -1.99
C ASP A 158 20.90 -5.01 -1.12
N GLY A 159 20.83 -5.20 0.18
CA GLY A 159 21.68 -4.44 1.09
C GLY A 159 23.13 -4.80 0.93
N GLY A 160 23.98 -3.81 0.87
CA GLY A 160 25.40 -4.02 0.85
C GLY A 160 26.01 -4.36 -0.49
N ALA A 161 25.23 -4.32 -1.53
CA ALA A 161 25.77 -4.52 -2.87
C ALA A 161 26.38 -3.26 -3.40
#